data_a0eb837fbe9d2e7b77b6bf6653916c28
#
_entry.id   a0eb837fbe9d2e7b77b6bf6653916c28
#
_cell.length_a   1.000
_cell.length_b   1.000
_cell.length_c   1.000
_cell.angle_alpha   90.00
_cell.angle_beta   90.00
_cell.angle_gamma   90.00
#
_symmetry.space_group_name_H-M   'P 1'
#
loop_
_entity.id
_entity.type
_entity.pdbx_description
1 polymer ?
#
loop_
_entity_poly.entity_id
_entity_poly.type
_entity_poly.pdbx_seq_one_letter_code
_entity_poly.pdbx_strand_id
1 'polypeptide(L)'
;MSRVRVKICGIRDESTLQAAIEAGADAVGFVVAAPSSPRCIEIERAAELIALTPAFVTPVVVSRHPDPETIRELFAVATPAWLQTDRSDFASLALAPGWRPLPVLREPGDGAALQPGWHTVLCEGADSGKGELGDWGFAAELARIRAVVLAGGLRADNVLAAIRRVGPYAVDVSSGVES
;
A
#
# COMPACT_ATOMS: atom_id res chain seq x y z
N MET A 1 16.11 -12.93 12.45
CA MET A 1 14.94 -12.40 11.71
C MET A 1 15.34 -11.04 11.16
N SER A 2 15.06 -10.76 9.88
CA SER A 2 15.23 -9.41 9.34
C SER A 2 14.18 -8.47 9.96
N ARG A 3 14.50 -7.18 10.07
CA ARG A 3 13.54 -6.16 10.52
C ARG A 3 12.31 -6.16 9.59
N VAL A 4 11.11 -6.18 10.16
CA VAL A 4 9.85 -5.96 9.40
C VAL A 4 9.77 -4.47 9.05
N ARG A 5 9.44 -4.17 7.81
CA ARG A 5 9.30 -2.79 7.33
C ARG A 5 7.93 -2.23 7.68
N VAL A 6 7.83 -0.91 7.73
CA VAL A 6 6.60 -0.21 8.09
C VAL A 6 6.20 0.74 6.96
N LYS A 7 4.97 0.60 6.47
CA LYS A 7 4.30 1.57 5.60
C LYS A 7 3.24 2.31 6.41
N ILE A 8 3.20 3.64 6.29
CA ILE A 8 2.13 4.49 6.80
C ILE A 8 1.32 4.99 5.62
N CYS A 9 0.02 4.67 5.62
CA CYS A 9 -0.88 4.93 4.49
C CYS A 9 -1.89 6.04 4.83
N GLY A 10 -2.19 6.88 3.84
CA GLY A 10 -3.16 7.96 3.99
C GLY A 10 -2.56 9.31 4.35
N ILE A 11 -1.31 9.55 3.96
CA ILE A 11 -0.63 10.85 4.09
C ILE A 11 -1.31 11.88 3.20
N ARG A 12 -1.63 13.07 3.76
CA ARG A 12 -2.37 14.14 3.06
C ARG A 12 -1.63 15.48 3.00
N ASP A 13 -0.64 15.65 3.86
CA ASP A 13 0.09 16.91 4.01
C ASP A 13 1.54 16.69 4.45
N GLU A 14 2.34 17.75 4.41
CA GLU A 14 3.77 17.70 4.74
C GLU A 14 4.00 17.35 6.21
N SER A 15 3.14 17.80 7.10
CA SER A 15 3.30 17.58 8.53
C SER A 15 3.15 16.10 8.89
N THR A 16 2.16 15.43 8.32
CA THR A 16 1.96 13.99 8.48
C THR A 16 3.02 13.18 7.73
N LEU A 17 3.50 13.64 6.56
CA LEU A 17 4.62 13.05 5.87
C LEU A 17 5.88 13.08 6.74
N GLN A 18 6.21 14.25 7.25
CA GLN A 18 7.40 14.44 8.10
C GLN A 18 7.32 13.57 9.38
N ALA A 19 6.18 13.56 10.06
CA ALA A 19 5.98 12.75 11.24
C ALA A 19 6.16 11.24 10.97
N ALA A 20 5.64 10.73 9.84
CA ALA A 20 5.83 9.35 9.45
C ALA A 20 7.30 9.01 9.17
N ILE A 21 8.03 9.92 8.51
CA ILE A 21 9.46 9.75 8.21
C ILE A 21 10.28 9.76 9.50
N GLU A 22 10.05 10.71 10.39
CA GLU A 22 10.74 10.82 11.69
C GLU A 22 10.47 9.62 12.59
N ALA A 23 9.27 9.04 12.51
CA ALA A 23 8.92 7.79 13.18
C ALA A 23 9.60 6.55 12.56
N GLY A 24 10.30 6.70 11.45
CA GLY A 24 11.06 5.63 10.79
C GLY A 24 10.26 4.78 9.81
N ALA A 25 9.25 5.35 9.16
CA ALA A 25 8.53 4.67 8.09
C ALA A 25 9.47 4.33 6.91
N ASP A 26 9.35 3.12 6.39
CA ASP A 26 10.07 2.66 5.18
C ASP A 26 9.32 2.99 3.89
N ALA A 27 8.00 3.21 4.01
CA ALA A 27 7.15 3.61 2.91
C ALA A 27 6.00 4.50 3.38
N VAL A 28 5.50 5.34 2.49
CA VAL A 28 4.37 6.25 2.72
C VAL A 28 3.35 6.12 1.61
N GLY A 29 2.06 6.13 1.95
CA GLY A 29 0.94 5.93 1.03
C GLY A 29 0.11 7.18 0.83
N PHE A 30 -0.15 7.54 -0.44
CA PHE A 30 -0.96 8.66 -0.88
C PHE A 30 -2.22 8.14 -1.58
N VAL A 31 -3.39 8.40 -1.04
CA VAL A 31 -4.66 7.91 -1.60
C VAL A 31 -5.19 8.91 -2.62
N VAL A 32 -5.35 8.46 -3.87
CA VAL A 32 -5.87 9.28 -4.98
C VAL A 32 -7.03 8.57 -5.68
N ALA A 33 -7.87 9.34 -6.38
CA ALA A 33 -8.98 8.80 -7.17
C ALA A 33 -9.89 7.84 -6.37
N ALA A 34 -10.11 8.13 -5.10
CA ALA A 34 -10.93 7.34 -4.19
C ALA A 34 -11.85 8.26 -3.37
N PRO A 35 -12.85 8.91 -4.00
CA PRO A 35 -13.63 9.99 -3.37
C PRO A 35 -14.41 9.57 -2.12
N SER A 36 -14.65 8.28 -1.95
CA SER A 36 -15.26 7.73 -0.73
C SER A 36 -14.28 7.62 0.45
N SER A 37 -12.99 7.77 0.21
CA SER A 37 -11.97 7.70 1.26
C SER A 37 -11.79 9.07 1.92
N PRO A 38 -11.82 9.18 3.25
CA PRO A 38 -11.51 10.44 3.95
C PRO A 38 -10.05 10.85 3.82
N ARG A 39 -9.21 9.97 3.23
CA ARG A 39 -7.77 10.18 3.01
C ARG A 39 -7.43 10.53 1.57
N CYS A 40 -8.46 10.65 0.71
CA CYS A 40 -8.26 11.00 -0.69
C CYS A 40 -7.71 12.42 -0.82
N ILE A 41 -6.69 12.58 -1.65
CA ILE A 41 -6.12 13.86 -2.06
C ILE A 41 -6.11 13.96 -3.59
N GLU A 42 -5.98 15.18 -4.10
CA GLU A 42 -5.84 15.43 -5.53
C GLU A 42 -4.51 14.89 -6.07
N ILE A 43 -4.48 14.57 -7.36
CA ILE A 43 -3.31 13.97 -8.03
C ILE A 43 -2.09 14.90 -7.93
N GLU A 44 -2.28 16.19 -8.14
CA GLU A 44 -1.23 17.21 -8.05
C GLU A 44 -0.65 17.26 -6.64
N ARG A 45 -1.53 17.19 -5.63
CA ARG A 45 -1.08 17.14 -4.23
C ARG A 45 -0.28 15.89 -3.92
N ALA A 46 -0.69 14.75 -4.44
CA ALA A 46 0.09 13.51 -4.31
C ALA A 46 1.47 13.65 -4.98
N ALA A 47 1.53 14.25 -6.17
CA ALA A 47 2.79 14.48 -6.88
C ALA A 47 3.77 15.37 -6.09
N GLU A 48 3.26 16.46 -5.47
CA GLU A 48 4.05 17.31 -4.57
C GLU A 48 4.64 16.54 -3.39
N LEU A 49 3.81 15.76 -2.68
CA LEU A 49 4.24 14.99 -1.52
C LEU A 49 5.20 13.85 -1.90
N ILE A 50 5.01 13.23 -3.05
CA ILE A 50 5.96 12.25 -3.62
C ILE A 50 7.32 12.90 -3.85
N ALA A 51 7.35 14.10 -4.42
CA ALA A 51 8.60 14.84 -4.68
C ALA A 51 9.32 15.25 -3.37
N LEU A 52 8.59 15.45 -2.28
CA LEU A 52 9.12 15.74 -0.96
C LEU A 52 9.57 14.49 -0.18
N THR A 53 9.20 13.30 -0.65
CA THR A 53 9.57 12.05 0.02
C THR A 53 11.07 11.80 -0.14
N PRO A 54 11.84 11.66 0.95
CA PRO A 54 13.29 11.55 0.86
C PRO A 54 13.75 10.21 0.29
N ALA A 55 14.99 10.17 -0.17
CA ALA A 55 15.65 8.92 -0.54
C ALA A 55 15.54 7.89 0.61
N PHE A 56 15.39 6.62 0.27
CA PHE A 56 15.20 5.48 1.19
C PHE A 56 13.83 5.38 1.88
N VAL A 57 12.89 6.27 1.57
CA VAL A 57 11.47 6.09 1.88
C VAL A 57 10.72 5.86 0.57
N THR A 58 9.95 4.80 0.49
CA THR A 58 9.26 4.41 -0.74
C THR A 58 7.90 5.10 -0.85
N PRO A 59 7.66 5.96 -1.85
CA PRO A 59 6.33 6.50 -2.10
C PRO A 59 5.44 5.42 -2.75
N VAL A 60 4.19 5.33 -2.30
CA VAL A 60 3.18 4.40 -2.80
C VAL A 60 1.91 5.18 -3.09
N VAL A 61 1.48 5.24 -4.33
CA VAL A 61 0.17 5.77 -4.69
C VAL A 61 -0.87 4.66 -4.53
N VAL A 62 -1.96 4.98 -3.85
CA VAL A 62 -3.03 4.05 -3.53
C VAL A 62 -4.30 4.51 -4.22
N SER A 63 -4.86 3.67 -5.06
CA SER A 63 -6.16 3.92 -5.68
C SER A 63 -6.96 2.61 -5.69
N ARG A 64 -8.27 2.70 -5.64
CA ARG A 64 -9.14 1.52 -5.70
C ARG A 64 -10.00 1.62 -6.94
N HIS A 65 -9.87 0.62 -7.82
CA HIS A 65 -10.57 0.56 -9.10
C HIS A 65 -10.45 1.87 -9.90
N PRO A 66 -9.20 2.36 -10.09
CA PRO A 66 -8.99 3.59 -10.82
C PRO A 66 -9.33 3.40 -12.29
N ASP A 67 -9.90 4.42 -12.90
CA ASP A 67 -10.02 4.41 -14.33
C ASP A 67 -8.63 4.65 -14.98
N PRO A 68 -8.36 4.03 -16.17
CA PRO A 68 -7.05 4.12 -16.82
C PRO A 68 -6.64 5.54 -17.21
N GLU A 69 -7.58 6.46 -17.41
CA GLU A 69 -7.27 7.85 -17.74
C GLU A 69 -6.70 8.60 -16.55
N THR A 70 -7.35 8.49 -15.40
CA THR A 70 -6.87 9.02 -14.13
C THR A 70 -5.45 8.53 -13.79
N ILE A 71 -5.16 7.26 -14.07
CA ILE A 71 -3.81 6.72 -13.85
C ILE A 71 -2.79 7.29 -14.85
N ARG A 72 -3.19 7.56 -16.09
CA ARG A 72 -2.31 8.25 -17.07
C ARG A 72 -2.02 9.70 -16.67
N GLU A 73 -3.01 10.42 -16.13
CA GLU A 73 -2.81 11.76 -15.56
C GLU A 73 -1.82 11.75 -14.42
N LEU A 74 -1.97 10.81 -13.47
CA LEU A 74 -1.01 10.61 -12.38
C LEU A 74 0.41 10.38 -12.90
N PHE A 75 0.58 9.52 -13.89
CA PHE A 75 1.89 9.21 -14.46
C PHE A 75 2.54 10.41 -15.20
N ALA A 76 1.72 11.34 -15.66
CA ALA A 76 2.20 12.55 -16.36
C ALA A 76 2.78 13.59 -15.38
N VAL A 77 2.31 13.64 -14.15
CA VAL A 77 2.65 14.69 -13.19
C VAL A 77 3.52 14.21 -12.02
N ALA A 78 3.44 12.93 -11.64
CA ALA A 78 4.20 12.39 -10.53
C ALA A 78 5.46 11.65 -10.98
N THR A 79 6.52 11.73 -10.17
CA THR A 79 7.71 10.88 -10.35
C THR A 79 7.34 9.40 -10.13
N PRO A 80 8.05 8.46 -10.81
CA PRO A 80 7.74 7.04 -10.67
C PRO A 80 7.77 6.55 -9.22
N ALA A 81 6.73 5.82 -8.85
CA ALA A 81 6.48 5.29 -7.52
C ALA A 81 5.91 3.86 -7.61
N TRP A 82 5.38 3.34 -6.50
CA TRP A 82 4.58 2.13 -6.52
C TRP A 82 3.10 2.48 -6.68
N LEU A 83 2.37 1.72 -7.50
CA LEU A 83 0.92 1.80 -7.61
C LEU A 83 0.29 0.62 -6.86
N GLN A 84 -0.44 0.92 -5.80
CA GLN A 84 -1.24 -0.03 -5.03
C GLN A 84 -2.70 0.05 -5.50
N THR A 85 -3.21 -1.04 -6.01
CA THR A 85 -4.63 -1.22 -6.37
C THR A 85 -4.99 -2.70 -6.31
N ASP A 86 -6.27 -3.04 -6.44
CA ASP A 86 -6.70 -4.43 -6.45
C ASP A 86 -6.05 -5.19 -7.61
N ARG A 87 -5.69 -6.44 -7.36
CA ARG A 87 -5.00 -7.31 -8.33
C ARG A 87 -5.67 -7.31 -9.72
N SER A 88 -7.01 -7.35 -9.73
CA SER A 88 -7.81 -7.38 -10.96
C SER A 88 -7.63 -6.13 -11.83
N ASP A 89 -7.37 -4.98 -11.23
CA ASP A 89 -7.26 -3.70 -11.95
C ASP A 89 -6.05 -3.68 -12.88
N PHE A 90 -4.98 -4.40 -12.54
CA PHE A 90 -3.79 -4.51 -13.38
C PHE A 90 -4.03 -5.21 -14.73
N ALA A 91 -5.18 -5.83 -14.95
CA ALA A 91 -5.54 -6.37 -16.26
C ALA A 91 -5.81 -5.26 -17.30
N SER A 92 -6.26 -4.09 -16.85
CA SER A 92 -6.59 -2.92 -17.71
C SER A 92 -5.58 -1.77 -17.61
N LEU A 93 -4.64 -1.83 -16.64
CA LEU A 93 -3.67 -0.76 -16.40
C LEU A 93 -2.33 -1.05 -17.07
N ALA A 94 -1.86 -0.12 -17.90
CA ALA A 94 -0.50 -0.12 -18.40
C ALA A 94 0.37 0.81 -17.57
N LEU A 95 1.28 0.24 -16.77
CA LEU A 95 2.19 1.04 -15.95
C LEU A 95 3.21 1.78 -16.82
N ALA A 96 3.40 3.06 -16.55
CA ALA A 96 4.46 3.85 -17.17
C ALA A 96 5.87 3.39 -16.70
N PRO A 97 6.92 3.66 -17.51
CA PRO A 97 8.29 3.30 -17.13
C PRO A 97 8.68 3.80 -15.75
N GLY A 98 9.28 2.92 -14.94
CA GLY A 98 9.70 3.21 -13.58
C GLY A 98 8.63 2.97 -12.50
N TRP A 99 7.35 2.94 -12.85
CA TRP A 99 6.29 2.58 -11.92
C TRP A 99 6.28 1.07 -11.63
N ARG A 100 5.94 0.72 -10.40
CA ARG A 100 5.93 -0.68 -9.93
C ARG A 100 4.57 -1.07 -9.39
N PRO A 101 4.07 -2.29 -9.68
CA PRO A 101 2.81 -2.76 -9.14
C PRO A 101 2.95 -3.21 -7.69
N LEU A 102 1.98 -2.85 -6.86
CA LEU A 102 1.73 -3.42 -5.54
C LEU A 102 0.29 -3.94 -5.51
N PRO A 103 0.04 -5.15 -6.04
CA PRO A 103 -1.30 -5.72 -6.12
C PRO A 103 -1.84 -6.05 -4.74
N VAL A 104 -3.11 -5.67 -4.50
CA VAL A 104 -3.86 -6.00 -3.29
C VAL A 104 -4.58 -7.32 -3.49
N LEU A 105 -4.39 -8.23 -2.54
CA LEU A 105 -5.02 -9.54 -2.47
C LEU A 105 -5.95 -9.58 -1.25
N ARG A 106 -7.19 -10.02 -1.45
CA ARG A 106 -8.21 -9.98 -0.41
C ARG A 106 -8.66 -11.35 0.04
N GLU A 107 -8.51 -12.34 -0.82
CA GLU A 107 -8.99 -13.70 -0.60
C GLU A 107 -8.01 -14.76 -1.14
N PRO A 108 -8.07 -16.01 -0.66
CA PRO A 108 -7.16 -17.07 -1.10
C PRO A 108 -7.15 -17.30 -2.62
N GLY A 109 -8.27 -17.09 -3.31
CA GLY A 109 -8.38 -17.21 -4.77
C GLY A 109 -7.47 -16.24 -5.53
N ASP A 110 -7.16 -15.09 -4.97
CA ASP A 110 -6.25 -14.09 -5.55
C ASP A 110 -4.82 -14.61 -5.70
N GLY A 111 -4.39 -15.48 -4.79
CA GLY A 111 -3.04 -16.04 -4.80
C GLY A 111 -2.76 -16.93 -6.02
N ALA A 112 -3.78 -17.58 -6.59
CA ALA A 112 -3.64 -18.46 -7.74
C ALA A 112 -3.36 -17.72 -9.06
N ALA A 113 -3.65 -16.41 -9.14
CA ALA A 113 -3.53 -15.59 -10.35
C ALA A 113 -2.38 -14.57 -10.28
N LEU A 114 -1.37 -14.83 -9.44
CA LEU A 114 -0.21 -13.96 -9.32
C LEU A 114 0.67 -14.00 -10.58
N GLN A 115 0.95 -12.84 -11.13
CA GLN A 115 1.87 -12.72 -12.26
C GLN A 115 3.33 -12.96 -11.81
N PRO A 116 4.19 -13.56 -12.66
CA PRO A 116 5.58 -13.86 -12.31
C PRO A 116 6.39 -12.64 -11.84
N GLY A 117 6.11 -11.45 -12.34
CA GLY A 117 6.79 -10.19 -11.97
C GLY A 117 6.32 -9.56 -10.65
N TRP A 118 5.27 -10.09 -10.02
CA TRP A 118 4.74 -9.55 -8.77
C TRP A 118 5.45 -10.16 -7.56
N HIS A 119 6.63 -9.65 -7.27
CA HIS A 119 7.47 -10.14 -6.16
C HIS A 119 6.96 -9.68 -4.80
N THR A 120 6.33 -8.51 -4.75
CA THR A 120 5.73 -7.93 -3.54
C THR A 120 4.23 -7.80 -3.74
N VAL A 121 3.45 -8.21 -2.75
CA VAL A 121 2.00 -8.15 -2.76
C VAL A 121 1.50 -7.60 -1.42
N LEU A 122 0.34 -6.95 -1.41
CA LEU A 122 -0.31 -6.49 -0.19
C LEU A 122 -1.50 -7.40 0.11
N CYS A 123 -1.57 -7.92 1.34
CA CYS A 123 -2.71 -8.68 1.83
C CYS A 123 -3.54 -7.82 2.78
N GLU A 124 -4.81 -7.64 2.47
CA GLU A 124 -5.76 -6.85 3.25
C GLU A 124 -7.08 -7.62 3.38
N GLY A 125 -7.91 -7.31 4.38
CA GLY A 125 -9.27 -7.83 4.49
C GLY A 125 -10.19 -7.36 3.36
N ALA A 126 -11.38 -7.95 3.26
CA ALA A 126 -12.34 -7.67 2.20
C ALA A 126 -12.73 -6.19 2.10
N ASP A 127 -12.80 -5.48 3.23
CA ASP A 127 -13.15 -4.08 3.33
C ASP A 127 -11.95 -3.19 3.66
N SER A 128 -11.37 -2.57 2.62
CA SER A 128 -10.26 -1.61 2.77
C SER A 128 -10.60 -0.43 3.68
N GLY A 129 -9.67 -0.07 4.57
CA GLY A 129 -9.74 1.15 5.37
C GLY A 129 -10.75 1.13 6.51
N LYS A 130 -11.50 0.05 6.71
CA LYS A 130 -12.48 -0.08 7.81
C LYS A 130 -11.89 -0.65 9.10
N GLY A 131 -10.61 -1.02 9.09
CA GLY A 131 -9.92 -1.56 10.26
C GLY A 131 -10.28 -3.02 10.57
N GLU A 132 -10.85 -3.75 9.62
CA GLU A 132 -11.13 -5.17 9.77
C GLU A 132 -9.86 -6.00 9.56
N LEU A 133 -9.69 -7.03 10.38
CA LEU A 133 -8.55 -7.95 10.29
C LEU A 133 -8.69 -8.81 9.03
N GLY A 134 -7.63 -8.86 8.23
CA GLY A 134 -7.52 -9.79 7.10
C GLY A 134 -7.31 -11.24 7.54
N ASP A 135 -7.36 -12.16 6.59
CA ASP A 135 -7.02 -13.57 6.82
C ASP A 135 -5.50 -13.75 6.98
N TRP A 136 -5.05 -13.78 8.22
CA TRP A 136 -3.63 -14.00 8.54
C TRP A 136 -3.13 -15.40 8.17
N GLY A 137 -4.01 -16.39 8.01
CA GLY A 137 -3.65 -17.71 7.53
C GLY A 137 -3.23 -17.66 6.07
N PHE A 138 -4.07 -17.07 5.23
CA PHE A 138 -3.77 -16.82 3.81
C PHE A 138 -2.48 -15.98 3.63
N ALA A 139 -2.38 -14.87 4.37
CA ALA A 139 -1.19 -14.03 4.33
C ALA A 139 0.09 -14.77 4.73
N ALA A 140 0.02 -15.67 5.72
CA ALA A 140 1.17 -16.48 6.16
C ALA A 140 1.59 -17.52 5.09
N GLU A 141 0.66 -18.11 4.36
CA GLU A 141 0.98 -19.00 3.24
C GLU A 141 1.69 -18.24 2.12
N LEU A 142 1.18 -17.06 1.75
CA LEU A 142 1.81 -16.20 0.76
C LEU A 142 3.19 -15.73 1.18
N ALA A 143 3.40 -15.43 2.46
CA ALA A 143 4.68 -14.94 2.97
C ALA A 143 5.83 -15.96 2.82
N ARG A 144 5.51 -17.25 2.54
CA ARG A 144 6.51 -18.29 2.24
C ARG A 144 7.09 -18.17 0.83
N ILE A 145 6.37 -17.52 -0.08
CA ILE A 145 6.70 -17.50 -1.53
C ILE A 145 6.76 -16.09 -2.12
N ARG A 146 6.32 -15.07 -1.40
CA ARG A 146 6.30 -13.67 -1.82
C ARG A 146 6.68 -12.74 -0.67
N ALA A 147 7.13 -11.54 -1.00
CA ALA A 147 7.24 -10.45 -0.03
C ALA A 147 5.84 -9.91 0.26
N VAL A 148 5.28 -10.25 1.42
CA VAL A 148 3.93 -9.82 1.82
C VAL A 148 4.00 -8.54 2.62
N VAL A 149 3.25 -7.52 2.18
CA VAL A 149 2.87 -6.35 2.97
C VAL A 149 1.54 -6.68 3.64
N LEU A 150 1.50 -6.84 4.94
CA LEU A 150 0.30 -7.17 5.69
C LEU A 150 -0.44 -5.88 6.07
N ALA A 151 -1.69 -5.77 5.66
CA ALA A 151 -2.59 -4.66 5.94
C ALA A 151 -3.91 -5.14 6.58
N GLY A 152 -4.79 -4.20 6.86
CA GLY A 152 -6.13 -4.46 7.42
C GLY A 152 -6.13 -4.50 8.95
N GLY A 153 -6.71 -3.47 9.57
CA GLY A 153 -6.99 -3.41 11.01
C GLY A 153 -5.77 -3.48 11.93
N LEU A 154 -4.56 -3.25 11.42
CA LEU A 154 -3.35 -3.25 12.25
C LEU A 154 -3.30 -2.01 13.16
N ARG A 155 -2.90 -2.23 14.41
CA ARG A 155 -2.77 -1.22 15.47
C ARG A 155 -1.63 -1.61 16.39
N ALA A 156 -1.25 -0.71 17.28
CA ALA A 156 -0.17 -0.92 18.26
C ALA A 156 -0.40 -2.15 19.16
N ASP A 157 -1.66 -2.47 19.46
CA ASP A 157 -2.04 -3.58 20.34
C ASP A 157 -2.06 -4.96 19.66
N ASN A 158 -2.14 -5.02 18.31
CA ASN A 158 -2.23 -6.30 17.60
C ASN A 158 -1.09 -6.56 16.61
N VAL A 159 -0.33 -5.54 16.19
CA VAL A 159 0.70 -5.66 15.14
C VAL A 159 1.78 -6.69 15.48
N LEU A 160 2.16 -6.81 16.75
CA LEU A 160 3.17 -7.80 17.16
C LEU A 160 2.67 -9.23 16.98
N ALA A 161 1.40 -9.50 17.31
CA ALA A 161 0.77 -10.80 17.09
C ALA A 161 0.66 -11.13 15.60
N ALA A 162 0.28 -10.14 14.77
CA ALA A 162 0.23 -10.26 13.32
C ALA A 162 1.60 -10.61 12.73
N ILE A 163 2.66 -9.89 13.11
CA ILE A 163 4.03 -10.16 12.67
C ILE A 163 4.47 -11.58 13.03
N ARG A 164 4.22 -12.01 14.28
CA ARG A 164 4.59 -13.36 14.73
C ARG A 164 3.83 -14.46 13.98
N ARG A 165 2.56 -14.23 13.67
CA ARG A 165 1.70 -15.20 12.99
C ARG A 165 2.01 -15.32 11.51
N VAL A 166 2.23 -14.21 10.82
CA VAL A 166 2.36 -14.14 9.35
C VAL A 166 3.81 -14.19 8.91
N GLY A 167 4.75 -13.60 9.65
CA GLY A 167 6.13 -13.41 9.21
C GLY A 167 6.24 -12.49 7.98
N PRO A 168 5.53 -11.35 7.92
CA PRO A 168 5.44 -10.53 6.73
C PRO A 168 6.76 -9.81 6.44
N TYR A 169 6.96 -9.41 5.20
CA TYR A 169 8.05 -8.51 4.77
C TYR A 169 7.87 -7.10 5.32
N ALA A 170 6.61 -6.62 5.33
CA ALA A 170 6.24 -5.31 5.84
C ALA A 170 4.84 -5.35 6.45
N VAL A 171 4.53 -4.35 7.26
CA VAL A 171 3.18 -4.04 7.74
C VAL A 171 2.74 -2.69 7.17
N ASP A 172 1.44 -2.57 6.86
CA ASP A 172 0.81 -1.34 6.37
C ASP A 172 -0.28 -0.88 7.33
N VAL A 173 -0.17 0.34 7.81
CA VAL A 173 -1.08 0.91 8.80
C VAL A 173 -1.62 2.24 8.28
N SER A 174 -2.93 2.45 8.49
CA SER A 174 -3.61 3.71 8.21
C SER A 174 -4.38 4.16 9.46
N SER A 175 -5.65 3.78 9.60
CA SER A 175 -6.50 4.20 10.74
C SER A 175 -5.95 3.82 12.12
N GLY A 176 -5.09 2.83 12.22
CA GLY A 176 -4.51 2.37 13.48
C GLY A 176 -3.49 3.34 14.12
N VAL A 177 -3.08 4.40 13.40
CA VAL A 177 -2.14 5.44 13.85
C VAL A 177 -2.72 6.86 13.72
N GLU A 178 -3.98 6.97 13.35
CA GLU A 178 -4.71 8.24 13.33
C GLU A 178 -5.29 8.56 14.73
N SER A 179 -5.28 9.86 15.09
CA SER A 179 -5.85 10.39 16.33
C SER A 179 -7.28 10.87 16.13
#